data_cf8ff6226dbe38e12dc101271d0cd34a
#
_entry.id   cf8ff6226dbe38e12dc101271d0cd34a
#
_cell.length_a   1.000
_cell.length_b   1.000
_cell.length_c   1.000
_cell.angle_alpha   90.00
_cell.angle_beta   90.00
_cell.angle_gamma   90.00
#
_symmetry.space_group_name_H-M   'P 1'
#
loop_
_entity.id
_entity.type
_entity.pdbx_description
1 polymer ?
#
loop_
_entity_poly.entity_id
_entity_poly.type
_entity_poly.pdbx_seq_one_letter_code
_entity_poly.pdbx_strand_id
1 'polypeptide(L)'
;MTFTLVLTLLLAVLIGVSLGLLGGGGSILTVPILTYVAGLPPKEAIAASLFVVGTTSAVSAISHARAGRVRWRTGLIFGAAGMVGAFGGGLLGGYIPGTVLMIAFALMMVATSIAMIRGRKGARAEDASARELPTAKIVIEGLAVGLATGLVGAGGGFLVVPALALLGGLPMPVAVGTSLVVIAMKSFAGLAGYLTSVSLDWALVGGVTLAAILGSLLGSRLAGRIPENLLRKGFGIFVLVMGAFVLVQELPGIAGTIAGAVAVLLALAAAGCWFLLPSCPLRTTRRPA
;
A
#
# COMPACT_ATOMS: atom_id res chain seq x y z
N MET A 1 -22.15 -5.39 17.97
CA MET A 1 -20.69 -5.45 18.23
C MET A 1 -20.05 -6.72 17.70
N THR A 2 -20.57 -7.91 17.95
CA THR A 2 -19.96 -9.18 17.47
C THR A 2 -19.85 -9.30 15.96
N PHE A 3 -20.90 -8.92 15.20
CA PHE A 3 -20.89 -8.99 13.73
C PHE A 3 -19.81 -8.08 13.10
N THR A 4 -19.75 -6.82 13.55
CA THR A 4 -18.75 -5.85 13.07
C THR A 4 -17.32 -6.31 13.35
N LEU A 5 -17.08 -6.85 14.54
CA LEU A 5 -15.76 -7.38 14.91
C LEU A 5 -15.38 -8.58 14.03
N VAL A 6 -16.29 -9.54 13.85
CA VAL A 6 -16.06 -10.71 12.98
C VAL A 6 -15.78 -10.28 11.55
N LEU A 7 -16.58 -9.35 11.02
CA LEU A 7 -16.36 -8.82 9.67
C LEU A 7 -14.99 -8.12 9.56
N THR A 8 -14.63 -7.31 10.55
CA THR A 8 -13.31 -6.63 10.59
C THR A 8 -12.16 -7.64 10.58
N LEU A 9 -12.26 -8.71 11.37
CA LEU A 9 -11.22 -9.75 11.42
C LEU A 9 -11.14 -10.54 10.10
N LEU A 10 -12.26 -10.87 9.47
CA LEU A 10 -12.27 -11.52 8.15
C LEU A 10 -11.63 -10.62 7.08
N LEU A 11 -11.95 -9.32 7.09
CA LEU A 11 -11.33 -8.35 6.18
C LEU A 11 -9.84 -8.15 6.51
N ALA A 12 -9.44 -8.25 7.78
CA ALA A 12 -8.03 -8.22 8.18
C ALA A 12 -7.23 -9.42 7.62
N VAL A 13 -7.83 -10.61 7.57
CA VAL A 13 -7.24 -11.76 6.86
C VAL A 13 -7.06 -11.43 5.38
N LEU A 14 -8.06 -10.83 4.74
CA LEU A 14 -7.98 -10.41 3.32
C LEU A 14 -6.87 -9.37 3.08
N ILE A 15 -6.73 -8.37 3.99
CA ILE A 15 -5.61 -7.42 3.98
C ILE A 15 -4.29 -8.17 4.03
N GLY A 16 -4.16 -9.13 4.96
CA GLY A 16 -2.97 -9.94 5.11
C GLY A 16 -2.65 -10.74 3.85
N VAL A 17 -3.63 -11.44 3.29
CA VAL A 17 -3.46 -12.19 2.02
C VAL A 17 -2.96 -11.26 0.91
N SER A 18 -3.56 -10.08 0.77
CA SER A 18 -3.13 -9.08 -0.22
C SER A 18 -1.70 -8.59 0.04
N LEU A 19 -1.33 -8.38 1.31
CA LEU A 19 0.04 -8.04 1.72
C LEU A 19 1.04 -9.15 1.36
N GLY A 20 0.70 -10.41 1.65
CA GLY A 20 1.54 -11.57 1.36
C GLY A 20 1.71 -11.82 -0.15
N LEU A 21 0.67 -11.57 -0.96
CA LEU A 21 0.69 -11.74 -2.41
C LEU A 21 1.49 -10.65 -3.13
N LEU A 22 1.28 -9.38 -2.75
CA LEU A 22 1.74 -8.18 -3.45
C LEU A 22 2.95 -7.51 -2.80
N GLY A 23 3.43 -8.06 -1.69
CA GLY A 23 4.33 -7.34 -0.83
C GLY A 23 3.58 -6.17 -0.17
N GLY A 24 4.14 -4.99 -0.09
CA GLY A 24 3.49 -3.88 0.58
C GLY A 24 2.16 -3.35 0.00
N GLY A 25 1.70 -3.86 -1.15
CA GLY A 25 0.50 -3.35 -1.83
C GLY A 25 -0.80 -3.45 -1.01
N GLY A 26 -0.97 -4.54 -0.27
CA GLY A 26 -2.19 -4.80 0.54
C GLY A 26 -2.41 -3.82 1.70
N SER A 27 -1.39 -3.10 2.13
CA SER A 27 -1.48 -2.14 3.25
C SER A 27 -2.48 -1.01 3.02
N ILE A 28 -2.76 -0.69 1.76
CA ILE A 28 -3.66 0.40 1.37
C ILE A 28 -5.11 0.19 1.83
N LEU A 29 -5.51 -1.04 2.09
CA LEU A 29 -6.87 -1.39 2.52
C LEU A 29 -7.09 -1.21 4.02
N THR A 30 -6.01 -1.18 4.80
CA THR A 30 -6.11 -1.22 6.26
C THR A 30 -6.83 0.00 6.80
N VAL A 31 -6.48 1.21 6.36
CA VAL A 31 -7.12 2.45 6.82
C VAL A 31 -8.62 2.48 6.50
N PRO A 32 -9.08 2.27 5.26
CA PRO A 32 -10.51 2.26 4.95
C PRO A 32 -11.30 1.21 5.74
N ILE A 33 -10.76 0.01 5.91
CA ILE A 33 -11.45 -1.04 6.67
C ILE A 33 -11.55 -0.65 8.14
N LEU A 34 -10.51 -0.11 8.75
CA LEU A 34 -10.54 0.34 10.13
C LEU A 34 -11.47 1.54 10.32
N THR A 35 -11.54 2.47 9.37
CA THR A 35 -12.41 3.64 9.46
C THR A 35 -13.88 3.29 9.20
N TYR A 36 -14.19 2.63 8.08
CA TYR A 36 -15.58 2.48 7.63
C TYR A 36 -16.24 1.17 8.08
N VAL A 37 -15.47 0.15 8.45
CA VAL A 37 -16.01 -1.12 8.94
C VAL A 37 -15.85 -1.25 10.44
N ALA A 38 -14.65 -0.98 10.98
CA ALA A 38 -14.43 -1.03 12.43
C ALA A 38 -14.93 0.24 13.14
N GLY A 39 -15.22 1.33 12.42
CA GLY A 39 -15.77 2.57 12.98
C GLY A 39 -14.75 3.43 13.74
N LEU A 40 -13.46 3.24 13.51
CA LEU A 40 -12.42 4.05 14.15
C LEU A 40 -12.37 5.47 13.58
N PRO A 41 -12.14 6.48 14.41
CA PRO A 41 -11.80 7.82 13.92
C PRO A 41 -10.61 7.77 12.96
N PRO A 42 -10.57 8.62 11.91
CA PRO A 42 -9.53 8.55 10.87
C PRO A 42 -8.10 8.52 11.42
N LYS A 43 -7.76 9.34 12.41
CA LYS A 43 -6.41 9.37 12.99
C LYS A 43 -6.06 8.08 13.74
N GLU A 44 -7.01 7.50 14.46
CA GLU A 44 -6.84 6.21 15.14
C GLU A 44 -6.69 5.08 14.12
N ALA A 45 -7.51 5.08 13.06
CA ALA A 45 -7.42 4.11 11.97
C ALA A 45 -6.06 4.18 11.26
N ILE A 46 -5.53 5.39 11.03
CA ILE A 46 -4.20 5.61 10.47
C ILE A 46 -3.11 5.04 11.40
N ALA A 47 -3.14 5.37 12.68
CA ALA A 47 -2.16 4.90 13.66
C ALA A 47 -2.24 3.36 13.82
N ALA A 48 -3.45 2.79 13.94
CA ALA A 48 -3.68 1.36 13.99
C ALA A 48 -3.18 0.66 12.72
N SER A 49 -3.42 1.24 11.55
CA SER A 49 -2.92 0.72 10.27
C SER A 49 -1.39 0.65 10.24
N LEU A 50 -0.70 1.67 10.75
CA LEU A 50 0.77 1.67 10.83
C LEU A 50 1.29 0.53 11.68
N PHE A 51 0.64 0.21 12.81
CA PHE A 51 1.00 -0.93 13.64
C PHE A 51 0.76 -2.27 12.93
N VAL A 52 -0.46 -2.47 12.39
CA VAL A 52 -0.85 -3.70 11.67
C VAL A 52 0.09 -3.96 10.50
N VAL A 53 0.30 -2.96 9.66
CA VAL A 53 1.15 -3.06 8.46
C VAL A 53 2.62 -3.22 8.84
N GLY A 54 3.10 -2.48 9.82
CA GLY A 54 4.47 -2.58 10.32
C GLY A 54 4.80 -3.99 10.80
N THR A 55 3.95 -4.53 11.68
CA THR A 55 4.12 -5.87 12.25
C THR A 55 3.98 -6.97 11.19
N THR A 56 2.94 -6.89 10.36
CA THR A 56 2.71 -7.87 9.29
C THR A 56 3.85 -7.87 8.27
N SER A 57 4.36 -6.69 7.92
CA SER A 57 5.50 -6.54 7.00
C SER A 57 6.80 -7.07 7.61
N ALA A 58 7.03 -6.85 8.92
CA ALA A 58 8.19 -7.40 9.63
C ALA A 58 8.18 -8.94 9.61
N VAL A 59 7.03 -9.56 9.91
CA VAL A 59 6.86 -11.02 9.85
C VAL A 59 7.07 -11.54 8.42
N SER A 60 6.48 -10.87 7.42
CA SER A 60 6.61 -11.26 6.02
C SER A 60 8.05 -11.08 5.51
N ALA A 61 8.77 -10.05 5.96
CA ALA A 61 10.16 -9.79 5.62
C ALA A 61 11.09 -10.94 6.02
N ILE A 62 10.79 -11.66 7.11
CA ILE A 62 11.61 -12.79 7.58
C ILE A 62 11.67 -13.90 6.51
N SER A 63 10.54 -14.23 5.89
CA SER A 63 10.49 -15.26 4.85
C SER A 63 11.26 -14.85 3.60
N HIS A 64 11.16 -13.58 3.20
CA HIS A 64 11.89 -13.03 2.06
C HIS A 64 13.40 -12.90 2.34
N ALA A 65 13.78 -12.53 3.57
CA ALA A 65 15.16 -12.46 4.00
C ALA A 65 15.83 -13.83 3.98
N ARG A 66 15.14 -14.87 4.51
CA ARG A 66 15.63 -16.26 4.47
C ARG A 66 15.77 -16.79 3.04
N ALA A 67 14.95 -16.31 2.10
CA ALA A 67 15.03 -16.66 0.69
C ALA A 67 16.07 -15.82 -0.10
N GLY A 68 16.89 -14.99 0.57
CA GLY A 68 17.91 -14.15 -0.07
C GLY A 68 17.34 -13.01 -0.94
N ARG A 69 16.06 -12.66 -0.79
CA ARG A 69 15.35 -11.68 -1.61
C ARG A 69 15.34 -10.27 -1.00
N VAL A 70 16.31 -9.93 -0.15
CA VAL A 70 16.39 -8.62 0.51
C VAL A 70 17.73 -7.98 0.18
N ARG A 71 17.71 -6.79 -0.40
CA ARG A 71 18.90 -5.94 -0.57
C ARG A 71 19.06 -5.06 0.67
N TRP A 72 19.79 -5.57 1.65
CA TRP A 72 19.93 -4.94 2.97
C TRP A 72 20.44 -3.50 2.89
N ARG A 73 21.51 -3.23 2.11
CA ARG A 73 22.10 -1.88 1.98
C ARG A 73 21.06 -0.87 1.49
N THR A 74 20.41 -1.17 0.37
CA THR A 74 19.38 -0.29 -0.20
C THR A 74 18.18 -0.15 0.73
N GLY A 75 17.72 -1.26 1.31
CA GLY A 75 16.60 -1.29 2.23
C GLY A 75 16.83 -0.48 3.49
N LEU A 76 18.02 -0.58 4.10
CA LEU A 76 18.37 0.14 5.31
C LEU A 76 18.54 1.65 5.06
N ILE A 77 19.20 2.06 3.97
CA ILE A 77 19.36 3.48 3.62
C ILE A 77 18.00 4.11 3.32
N PHE A 78 17.21 3.49 2.46
CA PHE A 78 15.87 3.97 2.12
C PHE A 78 14.94 3.94 3.34
N GLY A 79 15.04 2.86 4.14
CA GLY A 79 14.27 2.68 5.37
C GLY A 79 14.61 3.74 6.41
N ALA A 80 15.88 4.01 6.68
CA ALA A 80 16.31 5.03 7.65
C ALA A 80 15.84 6.44 7.25
N ALA A 81 16.03 6.82 5.99
CA ALA A 81 15.51 8.07 5.45
C ALA A 81 13.97 8.11 5.55
N GLY A 82 13.31 7.00 5.18
CA GLY A 82 11.86 6.84 5.29
C GLY A 82 11.34 6.92 6.72
N MET A 83 12.09 6.45 7.71
CA MET A 83 11.74 6.57 9.14
C MET A 83 11.67 8.02 9.58
N VAL A 84 12.67 8.85 9.22
CA VAL A 84 12.67 10.29 9.53
C VAL A 84 11.47 10.97 8.89
N GLY A 85 11.22 10.71 7.61
CA GLY A 85 10.04 11.24 6.92
C GLY A 85 8.73 10.77 7.55
N ALA A 86 8.60 9.48 7.85
CA ALA A 86 7.38 8.90 8.41
C ALA A 86 7.10 9.37 9.84
N PHE A 87 8.12 9.52 10.66
CA PHE A 87 7.98 10.10 11.98
C PHE A 87 7.49 11.55 11.90
N GLY A 88 8.13 12.37 11.06
CA GLY A 88 7.67 13.75 10.78
C GLY A 88 6.24 13.79 10.25
N GLY A 89 5.90 12.88 9.32
CA GLY A 89 4.53 12.73 8.81
C GLY A 89 3.52 12.35 9.89
N GLY A 90 3.89 11.43 10.78
CA GLY A 90 3.04 11.04 11.92
C GLY A 90 2.80 12.17 12.90
N LEU A 91 3.84 12.94 13.23
CA LEU A 91 3.72 14.16 14.07
C LEU A 91 2.79 15.18 13.41
N LEU A 92 3.02 15.51 12.13
CA LEU A 92 2.20 16.48 11.40
C LEU A 92 0.75 15.99 11.26
N GLY A 93 0.53 14.70 11.07
CA GLY A 93 -0.79 14.09 10.96
C GLY A 93 -1.65 14.31 12.21
N GLY A 94 -1.04 14.39 13.36
CA GLY A 94 -1.72 14.75 14.62
C GLY A 94 -2.40 16.13 14.59
N TYR A 95 -1.87 17.07 13.84
CA TYR A 95 -2.41 18.44 13.73
C TYR A 95 -3.36 18.65 12.57
N ILE A 96 -3.35 17.75 11.56
CA ILE A 96 -4.18 17.88 10.37
C ILE A 96 -5.58 17.29 10.63
N PRO A 97 -6.67 17.92 10.16
CA PRO A 97 -8.01 17.35 10.26
C PRO A 97 -8.09 15.97 9.59
N GLY A 98 -8.79 15.01 10.24
CA GLY A 98 -8.92 13.62 9.76
C GLY A 98 -9.46 13.52 8.33
N THR A 99 -10.48 14.32 7.99
CA THR A 99 -11.04 14.40 6.63
C THR A 99 -9.98 14.78 5.59
N VAL A 100 -9.10 15.73 5.89
CA VAL A 100 -8.01 16.14 4.97
C VAL A 100 -7.03 14.98 4.75
N LEU A 101 -6.69 14.25 5.82
CA LEU A 101 -5.83 13.07 5.73
C LEU A 101 -6.47 11.96 4.88
N MET A 102 -7.78 11.73 5.04
CA MET A 102 -8.52 10.72 4.27
C MET A 102 -8.66 11.11 2.79
N ILE A 103 -8.89 12.38 2.48
CA ILE A 103 -8.89 12.87 1.10
C ILE A 103 -7.49 12.72 0.48
N ALA A 104 -6.43 13.13 1.18
CA ALA A 104 -5.06 12.95 0.71
C ALA A 104 -4.73 11.47 0.48
N PHE A 105 -5.19 10.58 1.36
CA PHE A 105 -5.09 9.14 1.21
C PHE A 105 -5.79 8.64 -0.04
N ALA A 106 -7.04 9.04 -0.26
CA ALA A 106 -7.82 8.63 -1.42
C ALA A 106 -7.20 9.11 -2.74
N LEU A 107 -6.72 10.35 -2.80
CA LEU A 107 -6.00 10.87 -3.96
C LEU A 107 -4.73 10.07 -4.25
N MET A 108 -3.98 9.70 -3.21
CA MET A 108 -2.81 8.86 -3.32
C MET A 108 -3.16 7.45 -3.82
N MET A 109 -4.29 6.87 -3.35
CA MET A 109 -4.83 5.60 -3.86
C MET A 109 -5.12 5.68 -5.35
N VAL A 110 -5.84 6.71 -5.80
CA VAL A 110 -6.18 6.92 -7.22
C VAL A 110 -4.92 7.07 -8.07
N ALA A 111 -3.98 7.93 -7.66
CA ALA A 111 -2.73 8.13 -8.39
C ALA A 111 -1.93 6.83 -8.55
N THR A 112 -1.83 6.06 -7.47
CA THR A 112 -1.08 4.80 -7.47
C THR A 112 -1.77 3.72 -8.28
N SER A 113 -3.11 3.63 -8.20
CA SER A 113 -3.89 2.67 -8.99
C SER A 113 -3.73 2.93 -10.49
N ILE A 114 -3.78 4.19 -10.91
CA ILE A 114 -3.54 4.58 -12.31
C ILE A 114 -2.13 4.17 -12.75
N ALA A 115 -1.12 4.42 -11.91
CA ALA A 115 0.26 4.02 -12.20
C ALA A 115 0.40 2.48 -12.32
N MET A 116 -0.28 1.71 -11.45
CA MET A 116 -0.29 0.25 -11.48
C MET A 116 -1.00 -0.30 -12.72
N ILE A 117 -2.15 0.26 -13.10
CA ILE A 117 -2.95 -0.17 -14.26
C ILE A 117 -2.21 0.16 -15.56
N ARG A 118 -1.67 1.36 -15.69
CA ARG A 118 -0.92 1.79 -16.89
C ARG A 118 0.32 0.95 -17.13
N GLY A 119 0.94 0.43 -16.05
CA GLY A 119 2.18 -0.33 -16.17
C GLY A 119 3.32 0.51 -16.74
N ARG A 120 4.51 -0.05 -16.76
CA ARG A 120 5.66 0.60 -17.37
C ARG A 120 5.74 0.24 -18.84
N LYS A 121 5.74 1.22 -19.74
CA LYS A 121 6.24 1.05 -21.11
C LYS A 121 7.77 0.91 -21.02
N GLY A 122 8.27 -0.29 -21.25
CA GLY A 122 9.60 -0.54 -21.78
C GLY A 122 10.81 0.06 -21.07
N ALA A 123 11.03 -0.25 -19.79
CA ALA A 123 12.41 -0.23 -19.33
C ALA A 123 12.95 -1.66 -19.44
N ARG A 124 13.86 -1.87 -20.36
CA ARG A 124 14.62 -3.12 -20.51
C ARG A 124 15.26 -3.44 -19.17
N ALA A 125 14.95 -4.63 -18.65
CA ALA A 125 15.55 -5.16 -17.44
C ALA A 125 17.08 -5.35 -17.56
N GLU A 126 17.61 -5.23 -18.77
CA GLU A 126 19.02 -5.46 -19.09
C GLU A 126 19.94 -4.29 -18.72
N ASP A 127 19.45 -3.02 -18.69
CA ASP A 127 20.27 -1.86 -18.35
C ASP A 127 20.25 -1.49 -16.86
N ALA A 128 19.40 -2.12 -16.06
CA ALA A 128 19.20 -1.77 -14.64
C ALA A 128 20.11 -2.52 -13.66
N SER A 129 20.86 -3.53 -14.14
CA SER A 129 21.63 -4.42 -13.26
C SER A 129 22.96 -3.85 -12.75
N ALA A 130 23.41 -2.68 -13.23
CA ALA A 130 24.75 -2.17 -12.96
C ALA A 130 24.84 -0.74 -12.40
N ARG A 131 23.77 0.05 -12.31
CA ARG A 131 23.86 1.39 -11.74
C ARG A 131 23.42 1.40 -10.28
N GLU A 132 24.39 1.49 -9.37
CA GLU A 132 24.12 1.90 -8.00
C GLU A 132 23.51 3.31 -8.03
N LEU A 133 22.28 3.45 -7.54
CA LEU A 133 21.66 4.76 -7.42
C LEU A 133 22.51 5.66 -6.52
N PRO A 134 22.67 6.94 -6.86
CA PRO A 134 23.36 7.87 -5.97
C PRO A 134 22.62 7.93 -4.64
N THR A 135 23.36 7.75 -3.55
CA THR A 135 22.83 7.66 -2.18
C THR A 135 21.92 8.85 -1.83
N ALA A 136 22.27 10.04 -2.33
CA ALA A 136 21.44 11.25 -2.15
C ALA A 136 20.02 11.09 -2.72
N LYS A 137 19.87 10.47 -3.89
CA LYS A 137 18.56 10.21 -4.49
C LYS A 137 17.74 9.23 -3.65
N ILE A 138 18.36 8.15 -3.17
CA ILE A 138 17.70 7.17 -2.30
C ILE A 138 17.20 7.85 -1.01
N VAL A 139 17.98 8.74 -0.43
CA VAL A 139 17.62 9.47 0.80
C VAL A 139 16.46 10.42 0.55
N ILE A 140 16.51 11.24 -0.49
CA ILE A 140 15.44 12.20 -0.82
C ILE A 140 14.12 11.46 -1.10
N GLU A 141 14.17 10.40 -1.91
CA GLU A 141 12.99 9.59 -2.21
C GLU A 141 12.46 8.88 -0.96
N GLY A 142 13.37 8.36 -0.12
CA GLY A 142 13.00 7.75 1.17
C GLY A 142 12.29 8.73 2.10
N LEU A 143 12.82 9.95 2.25
CA LEU A 143 12.21 11.03 3.05
C LEU A 143 10.82 11.41 2.51
N ALA A 144 10.71 11.67 1.20
CA ALA A 144 9.46 12.09 0.59
C ALA A 144 8.37 11.01 0.70
N VAL A 145 8.73 9.75 0.36
CA VAL A 145 7.82 8.62 0.50
C VAL A 145 7.48 8.35 1.97
N GLY A 146 8.47 8.48 2.86
CA GLY A 146 8.26 8.36 4.31
C GLY A 146 7.26 9.38 4.81
N LEU A 147 7.46 10.67 4.52
CA LEU A 147 6.58 11.76 4.93
C LEU A 147 5.14 11.54 4.43
N ALA A 148 4.97 11.28 3.14
CA ALA A 148 3.66 11.05 2.55
C ALA A 148 2.94 9.85 3.19
N THR A 149 3.65 8.74 3.40
CA THR A 149 3.06 7.52 3.96
C THR A 149 2.90 7.56 5.47
N GLY A 150 3.72 8.32 6.18
CA GLY A 150 3.56 8.60 7.60
C GLY A 150 2.32 9.45 7.87
N LEU A 151 2.09 10.50 7.07
CA LEU A 151 0.87 11.32 7.14
C LEU A 151 -0.41 10.49 6.98
N VAL A 152 -0.42 9.59 6.02
CA VAL A 152 -1.64 8.94 5.53
C VAL A 152 -1.86 7.54 6.12
N GLY A 153 -0.86 6.98 6.79
CA GLY A 153 -0.99 5.70 7.49
C GLY A 153 -1.03 4.46 6.60
N ALA A 154 -0.78 4.61 5.31
CA ALA A 154 -0.86 3.50 4.36
C ALA A 154 0.31 2.50 4.44
N GLY A 155 1.21 2.63 5.41
CA GLY A 155 2.46 1.85 5.45
C GLY A 155 3.33 2.01 4.20
N GLY A 156 2.78 2.58 3.12
CA GLY A 156 3.43 2.98 1.86
C GLY A 156 4.02 1.85 1.03
N GLY A 157 3.62 0.62 1.27
CA GLY A 157 4.12 -0.51 0.51
C GLY A 157 3.85 -0.40 -0.98
N PHE A 158 2.70 0.13 -1.32
CA PHE A 158 2.29 0.38 -2.71
C PHE A 158 3.11 1.48 -3.41
N LEU A 159 3.79 2.36 -2.66
CA LEU A 159 4.74 3.35 -3.18
C LEU A 159 6.18 2.83 -3.17
N VAL A 160 6.57 2.09 -2.13
CA VAL A 160 7.94 1.61 -1.96
C VAL A 160 8.28 0.53 -2.98
N VAL A 161 7.37 -0.41 -3.24
CA VAL A 161 7.61 -1.47 -4.24
C VAL A 161 7.88 -0.87 -5.63
N PRO A 162 7.03 0.01 -6.19
CA PRO A 162 7.34 0.71 -7.42
C PRO A 162 8.61 1.55 -7.35
N ALA A 163 8.86 2.27 -6.26
CA ALA A 163 10.06 3.07 -6.11
C ALA A 163 11.33 2.21 -6.22
N LEU A 164 11.41 1.11 -5.48
CA LEU A 164 12.56 0.20 -5.52
C LEU A 164 12.69 -0.54 -6.86
N ALA A 165 11.57 -0.94 -7.47
CA ALA A 165 11.61 -1.64 -8.75
C ALA A 165 11.89 -0.70 -9.92
N LEU A 166 11.32 0.52 -9.90
CA LEU A 166 11.36 1.46 -11.02
C LEU A 166 12.58 2.40 -10.95
N LEU A 167 12.88 2.89 -9.75
CA LEU A 167 13.96 3.84 -9.52
C LEU A 167 15.22 3.11 -9.07
N GLY A 168 15.05 2.04 -8.28
CA GLY A 168 16.15 1.19 -7.81
C GLY A 168 16.60 0.10 -8.79
N GLY A 169 15.86 -0.12 -9.88
CA GLY A 169 16.18 -1.17 -10.87
C GLY A 169 16.17 -2.58 -10.28
N LEU A 170 15.56 -2.81 -9.11
CA LEU A 170 15.55 -4.11 -8.48
C LEU A 170 14.59 -5.07 -9.19
N PRO A 171 14.95 -6.35 -9.37
CA PRO A 171 14.00 -7.38 -9.80
C PRO A 171 12.81 -7.42 -8.85
N MET A 172 11.58 -7.65 -9.37
CA MET A 172 10.35 -7.58 -8.57
C MET A 172 10.40 -8.41 -7.28
N PRO A 173 10.88 -9.67 -7.26
CA PRO A 173 10.96 -10.44 -6.02
C PRO A 173 11.87 -9.81 -4.96
N VAL A 174 12.94 -9.14 -5.39
CA VAL A 174 13.89 -8.45 -4.51
C VAL A 174 13.32 -7.11 -4.06
N ALA A 175 12.65 -6.37 -4.96
CA ALA A 175 11.96 -5.13 -4.64
C ALA A 175 10.85 -5.38 -3.58
N VAL A 176 10.06 -6.44 -3.73
CA VAL A 176 9.04 -6.85 -2.75
C VAL A 176 9.68 -7.20 -1.40
N GLY A 177 10.70 -8.06 -1.38
CA GLY A 177 11.36 -8.44 -0.13
C GLY A 177 12.02 -7.25 0.58
N THR A 178 12.69 -6.38 -0.17
CA THR A 178 13.34 -5.17 0.36
C THR A 178 12.31 -4.16 0.84
N SER A 179 11.21 -3.99 0.12
CA SER A 179 10.13 -3.07 0.51
C SER A 179 9.47 -3.45 1.83
N LEU A 180 9.30 -4.74 2.13
CA LEU A 180 8.74 -5.19 3.40
C LEU A 180 9.58 -4.74 4.61
N VAL A 181 10.91 -4.79 4.49
CA VAL A 181 11.82 -4.25 5.53
C VAL A 181 11.64 -2.74 5.68
N VAL A 182 11.66 -2.01 4.58
CA VAL A 182 11.46 -0.55 4.56
C VAL A 182 10.10 -0.17 5.16
N ILE A 183 9.04 -0.91 4.80
CA ILE A 183 7.68 -0.67 5.29
C ILE A 183 7.62 -0.89 6.81
N ALA A 184 8.20 -1.97 7.31
CA ALA A 184 8.23 -2.24 8.74
C ALA A 184 8.92 -1.09 9.49
N MET A 185 10.13 -0.69 9.06
CA MET A 185 10.90 0.37 9.69
C MET A 185 10.12 1.69 9.76
N LYS A 186 9.65 2.19 8.62
CA LYS A 186 8.96 3.48 8.56
C LYS A 186 7.56 3.46 9.18
N SER A 187 6.85 2.32 9.16
CA SER A 187 5.53 2.22 9.79
C SER A 187 5.63 2.35 11.31
N PHE A 188 6.61 1.74 11.94
CA PHE A 188 6.82 1.93 13.38
C PHE A 188 7.28 3.35 13.71
N ALA A 189 8.08 3.98 12.86
CA ALA A 189 8.47 5.37 13.05
C ALA A 189 7.28 6.34 12.91
N GLY A 190 6.44 6.14 11.89
CA GLY A 190 5.20 6.91 11.72
C GLY A 190 4.21 6.70 12.86
N LEU A 191 4.07 5.46 13.35
CA LEU A 191 3.28 5.14 14.53
C LEU A 191 3.77 5.92 15.75
N ALA A 192 5.09 5.92 16.00
CA ALA A 192 5.66 6.68 17.12
C ALA A 192 5.30 8.18 17.05
N GLY A 193 5.23 8.75 15.83
CA GLY A 193 4.75 10.10 15.61
C GLY A 193 3.28 10.28 15.99
N TYR A 194 2.39 9.37 15.55
CA TYR A 194 0.96 9.44 15.85
C TYR A 194 0.63 9.19 17.33
N LEU A 195 1.36 8.31 18.00
CA LEU A 195 1.13 8.01 19.44
C LEU A 195 1.34 9.19 20.38
N THR A 196 1.91 10.28 19.90
CA THR A 196 1.98 11.54 20.64
C THR A 196 0.62 12.26 20.74
N SER A 197 -0.33 11.95 19.87
CA SER A 197 -1.61 12.65 19.74
C SER A 197 -2.84 11.73 19.72
N VAL A 198 -2.64 10.41 19.62
CA VAL A 198 -3.72 9.42 19.47
C VAL A 198 -3.48 8.24 20.42
N SER A 199 -4.54 7.77 21.06
CA SER A 199 -4.57 6.52 21.83
C SER A 199 -5.16 5.39 20.99
N LEU A 200 -4.65 4.17 21.14
CA LEU A 200 -5.11 3.00 20.40
C LEU A 200 -5.80 2.00 21.33
N ASP A 201 -6.89 1.41 20.85
CA ASP A 201 -7.44 0.18 21.43
C ASP A 201 -6.55 -1.00 21.04
N TRP A 202 -5.61 -1.34 21.91
CA TRP A 202 -4.65 -2.42 21.68
C TRP A 202 -5.29 -3.80 21.56
N ALA A 203 -6.50 -4.02 22.13
CA ALA A 203 -7.20 -5.29 21.98
C ALA A 203 -7.70 -5.48 20.54
N LEU A 204 -8.34 -4.45 19.98
CA LEU A 204 -8.78 -4.45 18.58
C LEU A 204 -7.60 -4.53 17.62
N VAL A 205 -6.59 -3.66 17.82
CA VAL A 205 -5.41 -3.59 16.97
C VAL A 205 -4.62 -4.90 16.99
N GLY A 206 -4.49 -5.53 18.16
CA GLY A 206 -3.85 -6.84 18.33
C GLY A 206 -4.59 -7.93 17.57
N GLY A 207 -5.92 -8.00 17.70
CA GLY A 207 -6.76 -8.95 16.99
C GLY A 207 -6.66 -8.82 15.47
N VAL A 208 -6.76 -7.58 14.96
CA VAL A 208 -6.60 -7.27 13.53
C VAL A 208 -5.20 -7.63 13.04
N THR A 209 -4.17 -7.36 13.84
CA THR A 209 -2.77 -7.69 13.50
C THR A 209 -2.57 -9.19 13.37
N LEU A 210 -3.07 -9.98 14.33
CA LEU A 210 -2.98 -11.45 14.29
C LEU A 210 -3.71 -12.01 13.07
N ALA A 211 -4.91 -11.53 12.78
CA ALA A 211 -5.67 -11.94 11.60
C ALA A 211 -4.91 -11.59 10.30
N ALA A 212 -4.33 -10.39 10.22
CA ALA A 212 -3.53 -9.96 9.07
C ALA A 212 -2.24 -10.78 8.92
N ILE A 213 -1.56 -11.16 10.00
CA ILE A 213 -0.38 -12.04 9.95
C ILE A 213 -0.77 -13.41 9.38
N LEU A 214 -1.85 -14.03 9.90
CA LEU A 214 -2.33 -15.31 9.38
C LEU A 214 -2.65 -15.21 7.88
N GLY A 215 -3.34 -14.14 7.47
CA GLY A 215 -3.61 -13.85 6.07
C GLY A 215 -2.34 -13.71 5.24
N SER A 216 -1.31 -13.01 5.74
CA SER A 216 -0.08 -12.77 4.99
C SER A 216 0.75 -14.04 4.78
N LEU A 217 0.74 -14.93 5.74
CA LEU A 217 1.38 -16.24 5.61
C LEU A 217 0.68 -17.10 4.54
N LEU A 218 -0.65 -17.06 4.48
CA LEU A 218 -1.42 -17.69 3.40
C LEU A 218 -1.12 -17.05 2.05
N GLY A 219 -1.15 -15.71 1.98
CA GLY A 219 -0.88 -14.94 0.76
C GLY A 219 0.51 -15.19 0.20
N SER A 220 1.53 -15.23 1.04
CA SER A 220 2.91 -15.49 0.62
C SER A 220 3.10 -16.90 0.01
N ARG A 221 2.34 -17.90 0.46
CA ARG A 221 2.33 -19.25 -0.13
C ARG A 221 1.63 -19.30 -1.49
N LEU A 222 0.65 -18.43 -1.71
CA LEU A 222 -0.07 -18.34 -2.99
C LEU A 222 0.64 -17.46 -4.03
N ALA A 223 1.54 -16.59 -3.61
CA ALA A 223 2.21 -15.60 -4.47
C ALA A 223 2.91 -16.22 -5.70
N GLY A 224 3.40 -17.47 -5.58
CA GLY A 224 4.04 -18.17 -6.70
C GLY A 224 3.08 -18.77 -7.74
N ARG A 225 1.76 -18.78 -7.46
CA ARG A 225 0.76 -19.45 -8.32
C ARG A 225 -0.02 -18.50 -9.23
N ILE A 226 0.00 -17.22 -8.94
CA ILE A 226 -0.79 -16.21 -9.67
C ILE A 226 0.13 -15.39 -10.57
N PRO A 227 -0.19 -15.21 -11.87
CA PRO A 227 0.59 -14.36 -12.76
C PRO A 227 0.65 -12.92 -12.24
N GLU A 228 1.86 -12.37 -12.14
CA GLU A 228 2.13 -11.03 -11.59
C GLU A 228 1.28 -9.92 -12.24
N ASN A 229 1.13 -9.99 -13.57
CA ASN A 229 0.35 -9.01 -14.33
C ASN A 229 -1.14 -9.01 -13.95
N LEU A 230 -1.72 -10.18 -13.70
CA LEU A 230 -3.12 -10.31 -13.30
C LEU A 230 -3.32 -9.74 -11.89
N LEU A 231 -2.41 -10.10 -10.99
CA LEU A 231 -2.43 -9.65 -9.62
C LEU A 231 -2.28 -8.13 -9.53
N ARG A 232 -1.32 -7.55 -10.25
CA ARG A 232 -1.07 -6.10 -10.29
C ARG A 232 -2.27 -5.32 -10.83
N LYS A 233 -2.86 -5.77 -11.93
CA LYS A 233 -4.01 -5.09 -12.55
C LYS A 233 -5.28 -5.22 -11.73
N GLY A 234 -5.57 -6.42 -11.25
CA GLY A 234 -6.73 -6.68 -10.39
C GLY A 234 -6.67 -5.84 -9.11
N PHE A 235 -5.50 -5.78 -8.50
CA PHE A 235 -5.27 -4.94 -7.32
C PHE A 235 -5.37 -3.45 -7.65
N GLY A 236 -4.80 -3.00 -8.78
CA GLY A 236 -4.92 -1.61 -9.23
C GLY A 236 -6.38 -1.16 -9.41
N ILE A 237 -7.22 -2.00 -10.03
CA ILE A 237 -8.66 -1.73 -10.18
C ILE A 237 -9.33 -1.68 -8.80
N PHE A 238 -9.03 -2.64 -7.93
CA PHE A 238 -9.61 -2.68 -6.59
C PHE A 238 -9.25 -1.43 -5.77
N VAL A 239 -7.98 -1.00 -5.81
CA VAL A 239 -7.51 0.22 -5.13
C VAL A 239 -8.19 1.48 -5.72
N LEU A 240 -8.43 1.50 -7.04
CA LEU A 240 -9.15 2.61 -7.68
C LEU A 240 -10.59 2.72 -7.16
N VAL A 241 -11.28 1.59 -7.09
CA VAL A 241 -12.66 1.53 -6.56
C VAL A 241 -12.70 1.97 -5.10
N MET A 242 -11.78 1.48 -4.28
CA MET A 242 -11.71 1.87 -2.87
C MET A 242 -11.32 3.33 -2.67
N GLY A 243 -10.38 3.87 -3.47
CA GLY A 243 -10.04 5.30 -3.44
C GLY A 243 -11.22 6.19 -3.81
N ALA A 244 -11.98 5.77 -4.82
CA ALA A 244 -13.22 6.43 -5.19
C ALA A 244 -14.26 6.41 -4.07
N PHE A 245 -14.44 5.24 -3.43
CA PHE A 245 -15.35 5.08 -2.31
C PHE A 245 -14.99 6.03 -1.15
N VAL A 246 -13.70 6.10 -0.78
CA VAL A 246 -13.23 7.02 0.27
C VAL A 246 -13.48 8.48 -0.12
N LEU A 247 -13.23 8.87 -1.38
CA LEU A 247 -13.52 10.23 -1.83
C LEU A 247 -15.02 10.58 -1.73
N VAL A 248 -15.88 9.63 -2.05
CA VAL A 248 -17.36 9.85 -1.91
C VAL A 248 -17.75 10.07 -0.46
N GLN A 249 -17.14 9.31 0.45
CA GLN A 249 -17.48 9.39 1.87
C GLN A 249 -16.95 10.67 2.53
N GLU A 250 -15.83 11.20 2.06
CA GLU A 250 -15.16 12.35 2.67
C GLU A 250 -15.52 13.71 2.03
N LEU A 251 -15.98 13.70 0.77
CA LEU A 251 -16.36 14.93 0.07
C LEU A 251 -17.83 15.27 0.34
N PRO A 252 -18.15 16.45 0.89
CA PRO A 252 -19.53 16.84 1.19
C PRO A 252 -20.34 17.13 -0.07
N GLY A 253 -21.63 16.73 -0.05
CA GLY A 253 -22.63 17.13 -1.04
C GLY A 253 -22.41 16.57 -2.45
N ILE A 254 -22.82 17.36 -3.46
CA ILE A 254 -22.84 16.97 -4.88
C ILE A 254 -21.45 16.63 -5.41
N ALA A 255 -20.38 17.26 -4.87
CA ALA A 255 -19.01 16.99 -5.30
C ALA A 255 -18.57 15.54 -5.00
N GLY A 256 -18.97 14.98 -3.85
CA GLY A 256 -18.70 13.59 -3.48
C GLY A 256 -19.42 12.60 -4.41
N THR A 257 -20.71 12.87 -4.68
CA THR A 257 -21.51 12.01 -5.58
C THR A 257 -21.01 12.05 -7.02
N ILE A 258 -20.60 13.21 -7.53
CA ILE A 258 -20.02 13.35 -8.87
C ILE A 258 -18.67 12.63 -8.94
N ALA A 259 -17.78 12.86 -7.97
CA ALA A 259 -16.47 12.19 -7.93
C ALA A 259 -16.62 10.67 -7.85
N GLY A 260 -17.57 10.17 -7.07
CA GLY A 260 -17.90 8.75 -6.97
C GLY A 260 -18.47 8.18 -8.26
N ALA A 261 -19.43 8.86 -8.86
CA ALA A 261 -20.03 8.44 -10.11
C ALA A 261 -18.96 8.37 -11.24
N VAL A 262 -18.11 9.39 -11.36
CA VAL A 262 -17.00 9.40 -12.34
C VAL A 262 -16.03 8.26 -12.08
N ALA A 263 -15.67 8.00 -10.84
CA ALA A 263 -14.72 6.94 -10.52
C ALA A 263 -15.32 5.54 -10.74
N VAL A 264 -16.60 5.33 -10.42
CA VAL A 264 -17.32 4.08 -10.73
C VAL A 264 -17.45 3.89 -12.24
N LEU A 265 -17.79 4.93 -12.99
CA LEU A 265 -17.86 4.88 -14.45
C LEU A 265 -16.50 4.56 -15.07
N LEU A 266 -15.42 5.15 -14.58
CA LEU A 266 -14.06 4.84 -15.03
C LEU A 266 -13.67 3.39 -14.70
N ALA A 267 -14.04 2.90 -13.51
CA ALA A 267 -13.80 1.51 -13.12
C ALA A 267 -14.61 0.53 -13.97
N LEU A 268 -15.87 0.82 -14.22
CA LEU A 268 -16.74 0.02 -15.09
C LEU A 268 -16.28 0.06 -16.56
N ALA A 269 -15.86 1.23 -17.06
CA ALA A 269 -15.30 1.37 -18.39
C ALA A 269 -13.98 0.58 -18.53
N ALA A 270 -13.11 0.63 -17.52
CA ALA A 270 -11.87 -0.15 -17.49
C ALA A 270 -12.14 -1.65 -17.42
N ALA A 271 -13.09 -2.09 -16.60
CA ALA A 271 -13.52 -3.48 -16.50
C ALA A 271 -14.23 -3.93 -17.78
N GLY A 272 -15.16 -3.14 -18.32
CA GLY A 272 -15.84 -3.43 -19.59
C GLY A 272 -14.88 -3.52 -20.77
N CYS A 273 -13.94 -2.59 -20.88
CA CYS A 273 -12.87 -2.66 -21.88
C CYS A 273 -12.04 -3.96 -21.73
N TRP A 274 -11.77 -4.37 -20.51
CA TRP A 274 -11.00 -5.58 -20.23
C TRP A 274 -11.74 -6.88 -20.60
N PHE A 275 -13.02 -6.97 -20.24
CA PHE A 275 -13.81 -8.19 -20.42
C PHE A 275 -14.46 -8.31 -21.80
N LEU A 276 -14.88 -7.18 -22.39
CA LEU A 276 -15.71 -7.17 -23.60
C LEU A 276 -14.94 -6.89 -24.89
N LEU A 277 -13.78 -6.19 -24.85
CA LEU A 277 -13.06 -5.79 -26.05
C LEU A 277 -11.76 -6.58 -26.22
N PRO A 278 -11.63 -7.41 -27.28
CA PRO A 278 -10.38 -8.12 -27.60
C PRO A 278 -9.23 -7.16 -27.92
N SER A 279 -9.53 -5.96 -28.43
CA SER A 279 -8.59 -4.90 -28.81
C SER A 279 -8.36 -3.85 -27.72
N CYS A 280 -8.77 -4.12 -26.46
CA CYS A 280 -8.61 -3.16 -25.36
C CYS A 280 -7.14 -2.76 -25.16
N PRO A 281 -6.80 -1.46 -25.15
CA PRO A 281 -5.43 -0.98 -24.93
C PRO A 281 -4.87 -1.39 -23.55
N LEU A 282 -5.73 -1.77 -22.61
CA LEU A 282 -5.35 -2.33 -21.32
C LEU A 282 -4.93 -3.83 -21.44
N ARG A 283 -5.26 -4.49 -22.55
CA ARG A 283 -4.99 -5.91 -22.81
C ARG A 283 -3.77 -6.12 -23.72
N THR A 284 -3.34 -5.09 -24.44
CA THR A 284 -2.25 -5.20 -25.41
C THR A 284 -0.89 -5.17 -24.74
N THR A 285 -0.39 -6.36 -24.40
CA THR A 285 1.04 -6.66 -24.36
C THR A 285 1.27 -8.11 -24.77
N ARG A 286 0.84 -8.49 -25.97
CA ARG A 286 1.40 -9.64 -26.70
C ARG A 286 1.08 -9.47 -28.18
N ARG A 287 2.00 -8.84 -28.91
CA ARG A 287 2.32 -9.33 -30.26
C ARG A 287 3.61 -10.14 -30.09
N PRO A 288 3.62 -11.43 -30.37
CA PRO A 288 4.88 -12.12 -30.66
C PRO A 288 5.36 -11.59 -32.00
N ALA A 289 6.62 -11.19 -32.06
CA ALA A 289 7.39 -11.13 -33.29
C ALA A 289 7.91 -12.52 -33.56
#